data_6ba5765c66e9ea3ad91f81d7175b0bac
#
_entry.id   6ba5765c66e9ea3ad91f81d7175b0bac
#
_cell.length_a   1.000
_cell.length_b   1.000
_cell.length_c   1.000
_cell.angle_alpha   90.00
_cell.angle_beta   90.00
_cell.angle_gamma   90.00
#
_symmetry.space_group_name_H-M   'P 1'
#
loop_
_entity.id
_entity.type
_entity.pdbx_description
1 polymer ?
#
loop_
_entity_poly.entity_id
_entity_poly.type
_entity_poly.pdbx_seq_one_letter_code
_entity_poly.pdbx_strand_id
1 'polypeptide(L)'
;AQGKVEIVDGKLVFTPAENFNGDAEITYTVTDGALTDQATVKVTVNAVNDTPVVESNIADQALAEDFTPYTIDLNTAFSDVDNVDGELTFSVSGNSNIQVAIVNGIATITPTADWNGSETLTFTATDPSGESISQTVNFTVAPVADIVADSVTVVEDTPTIIKVLGNDTF
;
A
#
# COMPACT_ATOMS: atom_id res chain seq x y z
N ALA A 1 -14.69 12.86 21.46
CA ALA A 1 -16.14 13.05 21.69
C ALA A 1 -16.89 12.12 20.76
N GLN A 2 -17.97 11.47 21.23
CA GLN A 2 -18.75 10.50 20.44
C GLN A 2 -19.63 11.18 19.38
N GLY A 3 -19.83 12.50 19.48
CA GLY A 3 -20.66 13.28 18.56
C GLY A 3 -21.08 14.62 19.15
N LYS A 4 -21.99 15.29 18.46
CA LYS A 4 -22.61 16.58 18.84
C LYS A 4 -24.09 16.37 19.12
N VAL A 5 -24.60 17.01 20.17
CA VAL A 5 -26.03 17.02 20.52
C VAL A 5 -26.56 18.44 20.44
N GLU A 6 -27.65 18.64 19.78
CA GLU A 6 -28.37 19.92 19.67
C GLU A 6 -29.84 19.76 19.98
N ILE A 7 -30.49 20.84 20.44
CA ILE A 7 -31.91 20.90 20.58
C ILE A 7 -32.47 21.77 19.44
N VAL A 8 -33.22 21.17 18.55
CA VAL A 8 -33.87 21.86 17.43
C VAL A 8 -35.38 21.64 17.52
N ASP A 9 -36.14 22.70 17.60
CA ASP A 9 -37.60 22.68 17.72
C ASP A 9 -38.09 21.73 18.81
N GLY A 10 -37.43 21.75 19.98
CA GLY A 10 -37.78 20.90 21.14
C GLY A 10 -37.42 19.42 20.98
N LYS A 11 -36.64 19.05 19.99
CA LYS A 11 -36.16 17.69 19.74
C LYS A 11 -34.66 17.62 19.93
N LEU A 12 -34.18 16.50 20.49
CA LEU A 12 -32.74 16.18 20.50
C LEU A 12 -32.33 15.69 19.12
N VAL A 13 -31.29 16.33 18.56
CA VAL A 13 -30.61 15.90 17.33
C VAL A 13 -29.19 15.50 17.73
N PHE A 14 -28.89 14.22 17.52
CA PHE A 14 -27.53 13.67 17.70
C PHE A 14 -26.87 13.51 16.35
N THR A 15 -25.69 14.09 16.20
CA THR A 15 -24.82 13.90 15.03
C THR A 15 -23.58 13.15 15.51
N PRO A 16 -23.38 11.88 15.11
CA PRO A 16 -22.16 11.14 15.45
C PRO A 16 -20.91 11.89 14.95
N ALA A 17 -19.80 11.72 15.67
CA ALA A 17 -18.51 12.14 15.16
C ALA A 17 -18.13 11.26 13.94
N GLU A 18 -17.26 11.78 13.09
CA GLU A 18 -16.68 11.04 11.98
C GLU A 18 -16.06 9.73 12.50
N ASN A 19 -16.33 8.62 11.81
CA ASN A 19 -15.85 7.26 12.12
C ASN A 19 -16.23 6.75 13.53
N PHE A 20 -17.18 7.39 14.20
CA PHE A 20 -17.67 6.89 15.48
C PHE A 20 -18.76 5.84 15.25
N ASN A 21 -18.54 4.64 15.79
CA ASN A 21 -19.52 3.58 15.93
C ASN A 21 -19.57 3.08 17.38
N GLY A 22 -20.65 2.37 17.74
CA GLY A 22 -20.87 1.88 19.08
C GLY A 22 -21.91 2.68 19.87
N ASP A 23 -21.94 2.51 21.18
CA ASP A 23 -22.96 3.08 22.05
C ASP A 23 -22.58 4.48 22.55
N ALA A 24 -23.50 5.43 22.39
CA ALA A 24 -23.46 6.76 22.96
C ALA A 24 -24.59 6.94 23.98
N GLU A 25 -24.32 7.71 25.03
CA GLU A 25 -25.27 8.01 26.07
C GLU A 25 -25.46 9.54 26.21
N ILE A 26 -26.68 10.02 26.07
CA ILE A 26 -27.02 11.44 26.11
C ILE A 26 -27.91 11.70 27.32
N THR A 27 -27.42 12.43 28.30
CA THR A 27 -28.23 12.91 29.43
C THR A 27 -28.78 14.28 29.11
N TYR A 28 -30.10 14.45 29.29
CA TYR A 28 -30.78 15.73 29.11
C TYR A 28 -31.58 16.10 30.34
N THR A 29 -31.79 17.39 30.53
CA THR A 29 -32.55 17.96 31.62
C THR A 29 -33.75 18.68 31.07
N VAL A 30 -34.96 18.42 31.65
CA VAL A 30 -36.17 19.17 31.38
C VAL A 30 -36.51 20.04 32.58
N THR A 31 -37.14 21.19 32.33
CA THR A 31 -37.58 22.10 33.39
C THR A 31 -38.89 22.74 33.01
N ASP A 32 -39.77 22.96 34.02
CA ASP A 32 -41.00 23.75 33.92
C ASP A 32 -40.80 25.22 34.40
N GLY A 33 -39.54 25.56 34.73
CA GLY A 33 -39.12 26.86 35.26
C GLY A 33 -39.00 26.87 36.78
N ALA A 34 -39.54 25.92 37.50
CA ALA A 34 -39.47 25.76 38.95
C ALA A 34 -38.79 24.50 39.39
N LEU A 35 -39.02 23.41 38.68
CA LEU A 35 -38.46 22.07 38.91
C LEU A 35 -37.71 21.60 37.72
N THR A 36 -36.72 20.70 37.94
CA THR A 36 -35.92 20.07 36.91
C THR A 36 -35.92 18.56 37.11
N ASP A 37 -35.92 17.82 36.01
CA ASP A 37 -35.73 16.38 35.99
C ASP A 37 -34.72 15.98 34.87
N GLN A 38 -34.08 14.84 35.05
CA GLN A 38 -33.09 14.34 34.09
C GLN A 38 -33.46 12.96 33.58
N ALA A 39 -33.19 12.75 32.31
CA ALA A 39 -33.30 11.44 31.69
C ALA A 39 -32.15 11.19 30.72
N THR A 40 -31.96 9.93 30.37
CA THR A 40 -30.88 9.48 29.50
C THR A 40 -31.43 8.78 28.27
N VAL A 41 -30.89 9.10 27.11
CA VAL A 41 -31.09 8.39 25.85
C VAL A 41 -29.86 7.60 25.52
N LYS A 42 -30.04 6.31 25.24
CA LYS A 42 -28.97 5.46 24.66
C LYS A 42 -29.15 5.41 23.15
N VAL A 43 -28.09 5.66 22.43
CA VAL A 43 -28.03 5.65 20.96
C VAL A 43 -26.95 4.67 20.54
N THR A 44 -27.34 3.67 19.73
CA THR A 44 -26.36 2.78 19.09
C THR A 44 -26.11 3.29 17.67
N VAL A 45 -24.85 3.60 17.35
CA VAL A 45 -24.38 3.98 16.02
C VAL A 45 -23.77 2.75 15.37
N ASN A 46 -24.36 2.31 14.27
CA ASN A 46 -23.85 1.17 13.53
C ASN A 46 -22.58 1.58 12.75
N ALA A 47 -21.60 0.67 12.69
CA ALA A 47 -20.44 0.84 11.83
C ALA A 47 -20.87 0.87 10.36
N VAL A 48 -20.18 1.69 9.59
CA VAL A 48 -20.23 1.72 8.13
C VAL A 48 -18.79 1.55 7.69
N ASN A 49 -18.54 0.66 6.73
CA ASN A 49 -17.20 0.43 6.21
C ASN A 49 -16.69 1.65 5.44
N ASP A 50 -15.48 2.07 5.74
CA ASP A 50 -14.73 3.06 4.97
C ASP A 50 -13.77 2.33 4.01
N THR A 51 -13.42 2.95 2.89
CA THR A 51 -12.45 2.40 1.92
C THR A 51 -11.03 2.65 2.39
N PRO A 52 -10.08 1.71 2.22
CA PRO A 52 -8.67 1.95 2.49
C PRO A 52 -8.12 3.21 1.80
N VAL A 53 -7.11 3.81 2.37
CA VAL A 53 -6.46 5.01 1.84
C VAL A 53 -4.96 4.80 1.63
N VAL A 54 -4.37 5.61 0.73
CA VAL A 54 -2.91 5.70 0.63
C VAL A 54 -2.41 6.64 1.71
N GLU A 55 -1.80 6.09 2.75
CA GLU A 55 -1.25 6.84 3.88
C GLU A 55 0.10 7.47 3.52
N SER A 56 0.95 6.70 2.83
CA SER A 56 2.27 7.14 2.40
C SER A 56 2.56 6.68 0.98
N ASN A 57 2.91 7.61 0.10
CA ASN A 57 3.23 7.28 -1.28
C ASN A 57 4.51 6.43 -1.36
N ILE A 58 4.42 5.33 -2.09
CA ILE A 58 5.58 4.57 -2.53
C ILE A 58 6.23 5.36 -3.68
N ALA A 59 7.47 5.77 -3.49
CA ALA A 59 8.20 6.54 -4.50
C ALA A 59 8.53 5.68 -5.73
N ASP A 60 8.68 6.31 -6.89
CA ASP A 60 9.22 5.67 -8.08
C ASP A 60 10.64 5.16 -7.82
N GLN A 61 10.98 4.04 -8.43
CA GLN A 61 12.23 3.32 -8.21
C GLN A 61 13.19 3.50 -9.39
N ALA A 62 14.42 3.92 -9.11
CA ALA A 62 15.51 4.00 -10.09
C ALA A 62 16.62 3.04 -9.66
N LEU A 63 16.81 1.99 -10.41
CA LEU A 63 17.64 0.83 -10.06
C LEU A 63 18.66 0.56 -11.19
N ALA A 64 19.68 -0.20 -10.91
CA ALA A 64 20.53 -0.84 -11.92
C ALA A 64 20.04 -2.28 -12.12
N GLU A 65 20.30 -2.90 -13.26
CA GLU A 65 20.01 -4.33 -13.42
C GLU A 65 20.78 -5.15 -12.38
N ASP A 66 20.30 -6.34 -12.08
CA ASP A 66 20.81 -7.22 -11.04
C ASP A 66 20.90 -6.59 -9.64
N PHE A 67 20.05 -5.59 -9.36
CA PHE A 67 19.95 -5.00 -8.02
C PHE A 67 19.69 -6.07 -6.96
N THR A 68 20.26 -5.88 -5.78
CA THR A 68 19.98 -6.77 -4.64
C THR A 68 18.51 -6.67 -4.25
N PRO A 69 17.80 -7.80 -4.09
CA PRO A 69 16.43 -7.80 -3.63
C PRO A 69 16.22 -6.97 -2.36
N TYR A 70 15.14 -6.20 -2.32
CA TYR A 70 14.78 -5.35 -1.19
C TYR A 70 13.28 -5.42 -0.92
N THR A 71 12.83 -4.79 0.15
CA THR A 71 11.43 -4.84 0.57
C THR A 71 10.78 -3.47 0.60
N ILE A 72 9.48 -3.45 0.29
CA ILE A 72 8.57 -2.33 0.49
C ILE A 72 7.52 -2.79 1.49
N ASP A 73 7.32 -2.04 2.56
CA ASP A 73 6.30 -2.31 3.57
C ASP A 73 4.98 -1.64 3.15
N LEU A 74 4.04 -2.46 2.69
CA LEU A 74 2.74 -2.00 2.25
C LEU A 74 1.82 -1.63 3.43
N ASN A 75 2.06 -2.18 4.63
CA ASN A 75 1.29 -1.79 5.81
C ASN A 75 1.55 -0.34 6.23
N THR A 76 2.69 0.25 5.85
CA THR A 76 2.99 1.67 6.07
C THR A 76 2.53 2.56 4.92
N ALA A 77 2.31 1.98 3.74
CA ALA A 77 1.87 2.71 2.55
C ALA A 77 0.36 2.88 2.50
N PHE A 78 -0.39 1.93 3.05
CA PHE A 78 -1.85 1.92 3.06
C PHE A 78 -2.37 1.80 4.49
N SER A 79 -3.51 2.40 4.76
CA SER A 79 -4.19 2.30 6.04
C SER A 79 -5.71 2.24 5.83
N ASP A 80 -6.42 1.84 6.87
CA ASP A 80 -7.86 1.81 6.91
C ASP A 80 -8.34 2.20 8.31
N VAL A 81 -9.40 2.99 8.41
CA VAL A 81 -9.89 3.49 9.69
C VAL A 81 -10.66 2.43 10.48
N ASP A 82 -11.26 1.47 9.78
CA ASP A 82 -12.05 0.39 10.37
C ASP A 82 -11.25 -0.89 10.61
N ASN A 83 -10.12 -1.05 9.90
CA ASN A 83 -9.34 -2.26 9.87
C ASN A 83 -7.93 -2.03 10.43
N VAL A 84 -7.54 -2.87 11.39
CA VAL A 84 -6.18 -2.83 11.96
C VAL A 84 -5.16 -3.42 11.01
N ASP A 85 -3.88 -3.12 11.26
CA ASP A 85 -2.76 -3.69 10.51
C ASP A 85 -2.85 -5.22 10.44
N GLY A 86 -2.71 -5.76 9.23
CA GLY A 86 -2.77 -7.19 8.95
C GLY A 86 -4.15 -7.71 8.53
N GLU A 87 -5.21 -6.90 8.58
CA GLU A 87 -6.52 -7.24 8.03
C GLU A 87 -6.64 -6.87 6.55
N LEU A 88 -5.88 -5.86 6.09
CA LEU A 88 -5.79 -5.54 4.69
C LEU A 88 -5.06 -6.66 3.91
N THR A 89 -5.58 -6.96 2.74
CA THR A 89 -4.94 -7.87 1.79
C THR A 89 -4.30 -7.08 0.66
N PHE A 90 -3.11 -7.51 0.23
CA PHE A 90 -2.35 -6.78 -0.78
C PHE A 90 -2.13 -7.62 -2.01
N SER A 91 -2.20 -6.97 -3.17
CA SER A 91 -1.88 -7.55 -4.47
C SER A 91 -1.03 -6.61 -5.31
N VAL A 92 -0.37 -7.16 -6.33
CA VAL A 92 0.41 -6.42 -7.31
C VAL A 92 0.04 -6.87 -8.71
N SER A 93 0.08 -5.94 -9.66
CA SER A 93 -0.09 -6.22 -11.08
C SER A 93 0.85 -5.37 -11.91
N GLY A 94 1.04 -5.75 -13.19
CA GLY A 94 1.97 -5.06 -14.10
C GLY A 94 3.42 -5.54 -14.00
N ASN A 95 3.72 -6.45 -13.08
CA ASN A 95 5.05 -6.97 -12.80
C ASN A 95 5.41 -8.16 -13.72
N SER A 96 5.85 -7.89 -14.95
CA SER A 96 6.25 -8.92 -15.92
C SER A 96 7.71 -9.32 -15.80
N ASN A 97 8.58 -8.37 -15.55
CA ASN A 97 10.03 -8.56 -15.48
C ASN A 97 10.57 -8.37 -14.06
N ILE A 98 9.92 -7.55 -13.25
CA ILE A 98 10.25 -7.42 -11.83
C ILE A 98 9.42 -8.43 -11.05
N GLN A 99 10.08 -9.34 -10.34
CA GLN A 99 9.41 -10.32 -9.50
C GLN A 99 9.01 -9.68 -8.16
N VAL A 100 7.75 -9.88 -7.75
CA VAL A 100 7.24 -9.37 -6.47
C VAL A 100 6.57 -10.50 -5.71
N ALA A 101 7.02 -10.73 -4.47
CA ALA A 101 6.37 -11.65 -3.54
C ALA A 101 5.86 -10.85 -2.33
N ILE A 102 4.57 -10.98 -2.02
CA ILE A 102 3.96 -10.27 -0.88
C ILE A 102 3.65 -11.28 0.22
N VAL A 103 4.19 -11.03 1.41
CA VAL A 103 3.95 -11.86 2.61
C VAL A 103 3.74 -10.92 3.79
N ASN A 104 2.60 -11.06 4.46
CA ASN A 104 2.22 -10.23 5.63
C ASN A 104 2.38 -8.71 5.37
N GLY A 105 1.97 -8.24 4.20
CA GLY A 105 2.07 -6.84 3.82
C GLY A 105 3.47 -6.37 3.41
N ILE A 106 4.47 -7.24 3.42
CA ILE A 106 5.83 -6.93 2.96
C ILE A 106 6.00 -7.43 1.53
N ALA A 107 6.21 -6.52 0.59
CA ALA A 107 6.51 -6.81 -0.80
C ALA A 107 8.02 -6.93 -0.98
N THR A 108 8.50 -8.13 -1.34
CA THR A 108 9.91 -8.37 -1.71
C THR A 108 10.04 -8.16 -3.22
N ILE A 109 10.89 -7.22 -3.61
CA ILE A 109 11.17 -6.84 -5.00
C ILE A 109 12.46 -7.53 -5.42
N THR A 110 12.41 -8.30 -6.50
CA THR A 110 13.54 -9.08 -7.00
C THR A 110 13.73 -8.82 -8.50
N PRO A 111 14.96 -8.55 -8.98
CA PRO A 111 15.20 -8.39 -10.41
C PRO A 111 15.03 -9.69 -11.18
N THR A 112 14.70 -9.58 -12.47
CA THR A 112 15.02 -10.64 -13.44
C THR A 112 16.43 -10.40 -13.92
N ALA A 113 17.27 -11.44 -13.95
CA ALA A 113 18.66 -11.33 -14.37
C ALA A 113 18.79 -10.69 -15.76
N ASP A 114 19.76 -9.83 -15.92
CA ASP A 114 20.11 -9.14 -17.18
C ASP A 114 18.95 -8.31 -17.79
N TRP A 115 17.88 -8.03 -17.00
CA TRP A 115 16.79 -7.21 -17.51
C TRP A 115 16.97 -5.73 -17.15
N ASN A 116 16.90 -4.89 -18.17
CA ASN A 116 16.84 -3.44 -18.03
C ASN A 116 15.66 -2.88 -18.80
N GLY A 117 15.17 -1.70 -18.40
CA GLY A 117 14.00 -1.08 -19.00
C GLY A 117 13.14 -0.34 -17.99
N SER A 118 11.87 -0.15 -18.32
CA SER A 118 10.89 0.47 -17.42
C SER A 118 9.65 -0.39 -17.32
N GLU A 119 9.11 -0.51 -16.12
CA GLU A 119 7.89 -1.24 -15.81
C GLU A 119 7.07 -0.47 -14.77
N THR A 120 5.75 -0.43 -14.94
CA THR A 120 4.84 0.21 -13.99
C THR A 120 4.10 -0.86 -13.22
N LEU A 121 4.32 -0.92 -11.93
CA LEU A 121 3.63 -1.82 -11.02
C LEU A 121 2.47 -1.10 -10.33
N THR A 122 1.34 -1.79 -10.17
CA THR A 122 0.20 -1.31 -9.41
C THR A 122 0.04 -2.15 -8.15
N PHE A 123 0.24 -1.53 -6.99
CA PHE A 123 -0.03 -2.13 -5.68
C PHE A 123 -1.45 -1.79 -5.27
N THR A 124 -2.20 -2.78 -4.81
CA THR A 124 -3.60 -2.63 -4.39
C THR A 124 -3.76 -3.16 -2.98
N ALA A 125 -4.36 -2.37 -2.11
CA ALA A 125 -4.84 -2.77 -0.79
C ALA A 125 -6.35 -2.99 -0.86
N THR A 126 -6.83 -4.08 -0.27
CA THR A 126 -8.25 -4.44 -0.21
C THR A 126 -8.62 -4.79 1.23
N ASP A 127 -9.70 -4.23 1.73
CA ASP A 127 -10.26 -4.50 3.04
C ASP A 127 -11.04 -5.83 3.10
N PRO A 128 -11.45 -6.30 4.28
CA PRO A 128 -12.27 -7.50 4.43
C PRO A 128 -13.67 -7.40 3.80
N SER A 129 -14.17 -6.17 3.55
CA SER A 129 -15.46 -5.90 2.92
C SER A 129 -15.39 -5.95 1.39
N GLY A 130 -14.15 -5.91 0.83
CA GLY A 130 -13.88 -5.97 -0.60
C GLY A 130 -13.69 -4.61 -1.27
N GLU A 131 -13.66 -3.51 -0.50
CA GLU A 131 -13.31 -2.20 -1.03
C GLU A 131 -11.80 -2.06 -1.17
N SER A 132 -11.33 -1.29 -2.15
CA SER A 132 -9.90 -1.26 -2.46
C SER A 132 -9.41 0.08 -2.98
N ILE A 133 -8.13 0.35 -2.73
CA ILE A 133 -7.37 1.48 -3.26
C ILE A 133 -6.10 0.98 -3.92
N SER A 134 -5.64 1.66 -4.97
CA SER A 134 -4.41 1.28 -5.68
C SER A 134 -3.47 2.47 -5.83
N GLN A 135 -2.18 2.15 -5.85
CA GLN A 135 -1.11 3.08 -6.16
C GLN A 135 -0.21 2.50 -7.25
N THR A 136 0.12 3.30 -8.26
CA THR A 136 1.10 2.96 -9.30
C THR A 136 2.48 3.44 -8.91
N VAL A 137 3.51 2.63 -9.21
CA VAL A 137 4.93 2.93 -8.97
C VAL A 137 5.70 2.60 -10.25
N ASN A 138 6.48 3.54 -10.74
CA ASN A 138 7.33 3.33 -11.90
C ASN A 138 8.69 2.80 -11.44
N PHE A 139 9.11 1.71 -12.06
CA PHE A 139 10.43 1.11 -11.90
C PHE A 139 11.23 1.37 -13.18
N THR A 140 12.35 2.05 -13.04
CA THR A 140 13.32 2.23 -14.13
C THR A 140 14.59 1.50 -13.76
N VAL A 141 14.98 0.54 -14.57
CA VAL A 141 16.17 -0.29 -14.39
C VAL A 141 17.18 0.05 -15.48
N ALA A 142 18.30 0.62 -15.08
CA ALA A 142 19.37 1.00 -15.99
C ALA A 142 20.26 -0.22 -16.31
N PRO A 143 20.75 -0.35 -17.56
CA PRO A 143 21.67 -1.42 -17.92
C PRO A 143 23.01 -1.26 -17.19
N VAL A 144 23.63 -2.40 -16.90
CA VAL A 144 25.00 -2.52 -16.40
C VAL A 144 25.79 -3.39 -17.39
N ALA A 145 27.01 -3.00 -17.71
CA ALA A 145 27.82 -3.79 -18.63
C ALA A 145 28.46 -5.00 -17.89
N ASP A 146 28.06 -6.20 -18.28
CA ASP A 146 28.61 -7.45 -17.77
C ASP A 146 29.67 -7.97 -18.72
N ILE A 147 30.92 -7.58 -18.46
CA ILE A 147 32.08 -7.97 -19.28
C ILE A 147 32.76 -9.19 -18.65
N VAL A 148 32.67 -10.30 -19.38
CA VAL A 148 33.31 -11.58 -18.98
C VAL A 148 34.64 -11.76 -19.69
N ALA A 149 35.68 -12.10 -18.91
CA ALA A 149 37.01 -12.30 -19.48
C ALA A 149 37.02 -13.50 -20.44
N ASP A 150 37.51 -13.25 -21.66
CA ASP A 150 37.74 -14.27 -22.67
C ASP A 150 38.99 -15.10 -22.41
N SER A 151 38.92 -16.35 -22.78
CA SER A 151 40.05 -17.25 -22.81
C SER A 151 40.09 -18.05 -24.12
N VAL A 152 41.18 -17.97 -24.86
CA VAL A 152 41.30 -18.71 -26.11
C VAL A 152 42.68 -19.36 -26.17
N THR A 153 42.73 -20.60 -26.68
CA THR A 153 43.97 -21.29 -27.00
C THR A 153 44.18 -21.22 -28.50
N VAL A 154 45.34 -20.70 -28.89
CA VAL A 154 45.73 -20.57 -30.31
C VAL A 154 46.92 -21.47 -30.59
N VAL A 155 47.07 -21.84 -31.86
CA VAL A 155 48.26 -22.58 -32.36
C VAL A 155 49.22 -21.59 -33.00
N GLU A 156 50.53 -21.75 -32.76
CA GLU A 156 51.55 -20.90 -33.36
C GLU A 156 51.44 -20.89 -34.90
N ASP A 157 51.78 -19.77 -35.50
CA ASP A 157 51.74 -19.55 -36.95
C ASP A 157 50.34 -19.68 -37.61
N THR A 158 49.26 -19.75 -36.82
CA THR A 158 47.89 -19.89 -37.33
C THR A 158 47.02 -18.70 -36.93
N PRO A 159 46.58 -17.84 -37.88
CA PRO A 159 45.62 -16.77 -37.57
C PRO A 159 44.33 -17.32 -37.00
N THR A 160 43.91 -16.79 -35.87
CA THR A 160 42.68 -17.20 -35.18
C THR A 160 41.75 -15.99 -34.99
N ILE A 161 40.51 -16.13 -35.34
CA ILE A 161 39.46 -15.11 -35.05
C ILE A 161 38.99 -15.31 -33.62
N ILE A 162 39.14 -14.29 -32.79
CA ILE A 162 38.67 -14.27 -31.42
C ILE A 162 37.41 -13.39 -31.35
N LYS A 163 36.31 -13.93 -30.88
CA LYS A 163 35.07 -13.19 -30.66
C LYS A 163 35.04 -12.72 -29.22
N VAL A 164 35.51 -11.52 -28.96
CA VAL A 164 35.67 -10.93 -27.60
C VAL A 164 34.39 -10.42 -26.98
N LEU A 165 33.27 -10.37 -27.71
CA LEU A 165 31.97 -9.92 -27.21
C LEU A 165 30.93 -11.05 -27.21
N GLY A 166 31.37 -12.33 -27.28
CA GLY A 166 30.46 -13.45 -27.42
C GLY A 166 29.75 -13.90 -26.15
N ASN A 167 30.25 -13.47 -25.01
CA ASN A 167 29.80 -13.80 -23.64
C ASN A 167 29.56 -12.53 -22.79
N ASP A 168 29.54 -11.34 -23.41
CA ASP A 168 29.27 -10.08 -22.77
C ASP A 168 27.83 -9.66 -23.02
N THR A 169 27.23 -8.92 -22.05
CA THR A 169 25.92 -8.26 -22.15
C THR A 169 26.05 -6.75 -21.96
N PHE A 170 25.17 -5.97 -22.63
CA PHE A 170 25.22 -4.50 -22.62
C PHE A 170 23.81 -3.90 -22.52
#